data_4be8c34febfdacf15cc1ec109836f242
#
_entry.id   4be8c34febfdacf15cc1ec109836f242
#
_cell.length_a   1.000
_cell.length_b   1.000
_cell.length_c   1.000
_cell.angle_alpha   90.00
_cell.angle_beta   90.00
_cell.angle_gamma   90.00
#
_symmetry.space_group_name_H-M   'P 1'
#
loop_
_entity.id
_entity.type
_entity.pdbx_description
1 polymer ?
#
loop_
_entity_poly.entity_id
_entity_poly.type
_entity_poly.pdbx_seq_one_letter_code
_entity_poly.pdbx_strand_id
1 'polypeptide(L)'
;MKNIIITGATRGLGLNHALYLSKEKYNIAIVDISDQASAVYGEMKSVKDLIKRLNKNRTKNIFYKCDLTNFKETNKTFKEIFKDFKKIDGCIFNAGGDVSGQSIKADGSKPKLNDLRISPEDNEIIMNRNYLTCFNSIKAVAPLMKKQRSGSVITTSSVTANQGVELEISYSVAKSAVAQLTRSTALSLRKYGVTVNSIAPGGTKTGRFLSTVKDRSKKDREKIFSKASSKLLRPAEMNDISGVVSFLLSEKASYISGQVIRVDGGQSPYPI
;
A
#
# COMPACT_ATOMS: atom_id res chain seq x y z
N MET A 1 7.70 15.64 15.40
CA MET A 1 7.67 14.41 14.58
C MET A 1 6.38 14.42 13.75
N LYS A 2 6.44 14.03 12.47
CA LYS A 2 5.25 13.92 11.60
C LYS A 2 4.45 12.66 11.95
N ASN A 3 3.13 12.71 11.80
CA ASN A 3 2.19 11.63 12.10
C ASN A 3 1.66 11.03 10.80
N ILE A 4 1.87 9.73 10.59
CA ILE A 4 1.54 9.02 9.35
C ILE A 4 0.55 7.91 9.61
N ILE A 5 -0.51 7.82 8.79
CA ILE A 5 -1.40 6.66 8.74
C ILE A 5 -0.88 5.71 7.66
N ILE A 6 -0.77 4.43 7.98
CA ILE A 6 -0.43 3.38 7.00
C ILE A 6 -1.49 2.31 7.05
N THR A 7 -2.17 2.06 5.93
CA THR A 7 -3.16 0.99 5.81
C THR A 7 -2.53 -0.28 5.23
N GLY A 8 -3.01 -1.46 5.66
CA GLY A 8 -2.38 -2.73 5.31
C GLY A 8 -0.96 -2.82 5.86
N ALA A 9 -0.75 -2.33 7.09
CA ALA A 9 0.57 -2.03 7.63
C ALA A 9 1.17 -3.16 8.48
N THR A 10 0.52 -4.31 8.60
CA THR A 10 1.00 -5.40 9.46
C THR A 10 1.89 -6.40 8.72
N ARG A 11 1.97 -6.33 7.37
CA ARG A 11 2.78 -7.21 6.53
C ARG A 11 3.23 -6.55 5.22
N GLY A 12 4.15 -7.19 4.51
CA GLY A 12 4.60 -6.78 3.18
C GLY A 12 5.12 -5.36 3.12
N LEU A 13 4.75 -4.64 2.05
CA LEU A 13 5.19 -3.25 1.86
C LEU A 13 4.73 -2.32 2.97
N GLY A 14 3.48 -2.45 3.45
CA GLY A 14 2.98 -1.60 4.54
C GLY A 14 3.75 -1.76 5.84
N LEU A 15 4.10 -2.99 6.20
CA LEU A 15 5.00 -3.28 7.33
C LEU A 15 6.37 -2.64 7.12
N ASN A 16 6.94 -2.79 5.92
CA ASN A 16 8.24 -2.20 5.62
C ASN A 16 8.21 -0.68 5.66
N HIS A 17 7.15 -0.04 5.15
CA HIS A 17 6.97 1.41 5.28
C HIS A 17 6.94 1.85 6.75
N ALA A 18 6.20 1.12 7.60
CA ALA A 18 6.16 1.40 9.02
C ALA A 18 7.56 1.30 9.68
N LEU A 19 8.28 0.22 9.41
CA LEU A 19 9.62 0.01 9.93
C LEU A 19 10.64 1.05 9.42
N TYR A 20 10.55 1.42 8.14
CA TYR A 20 11.42 2.39 7.49
C TYR A 20 11.19 3.80 8.07
N LEU A 21 9.95 4.27 8.06
CA LEU A 21 9.58 5.60 8.52
C LEU A 21 9.77 5.78 10.04
N SER A 22 9.55 4.73 10.82
CA SER A 22 9.83 4.78 12.26
C SER A 22 11.31 5.06 12.56
N LYS A 23 12.26 4.53 11.76
CA LYS A 23 13.68 4.87 11.85
C LYS A 23 13.95 6.34 11.53
N GLU A 24 13.17 6.93 10.63
CA GLU A 24 13.20 8.35 10.29
C GLU A 24 12.40 9.24 11.25
N LYS A 25 12.00 8.68 12.41
CA LYS A 25 11.31 9.39 13.50
C LYS A 25 9.88 9.86 13.17
N TYR A 26 9.18 9.13 12.32
CA TYR A 26 7.74 9.33 12.15
C TYR A 26 6.95 8.57 13.22
N ASN A 27 5.88 9.17 13.71
CA ASN A 27 4.84 8.50 14.49
C ASN A 27 3.88 7.79 13.54
N ILE A 28 3.42 6.57 13.87
CA ILE A 28 2.69 5.73 12.93
C ILE A 28 1.38 5.20 13.53
N ALA A 29 0.28 5.52 12.87
CA ALA A 29 -0.99 4.83 13.04
C ALA A 29 -1.03 3.64 12.07
N ILE A 30 -0.98 2.44 12.61
CA ILE A 30 -0.99 1.17 11.88
C ILE A 30 -2.45 0.74 11.75
N VAL A 31 -2.97 0.68 10.52
CA VAL A 31 -4.35 0.27 10.25
C VAL A 31 -4.34 -1.03 9.46
N ASP A 32 -5.02 -2.05 9.97
CA ASP A 32 -5.19 -3.33 9.27
C ASP A 32 -6.51 -4.02 9.66
N ILE A 33 -6.95 -4.95 8.82
CA ILE A 33 -8.20 -5.69 9.02
C ILE A 33 -8.11 -6.66 10.20
N SER A 34 -6.91 -7.14 10.53
CA SER A 34 -6.69 -8.13 11.57
C SER A 34 -5.31 -7.96 12.22
N ASP A 35 -5.26 -8.18 13.51
CA ASP A 35 -4.02 -8.28 14.29
C ASP A 35 -3.23 -9.58 14.00
N GLN A 36 -3.88 -10.58 13.38
CA GLN A 36 -3.26 -11.85 12.98
C GLN A 36 -2.62 -11.80 11.60
N ALA A 37 -2.92 -10.77 10.78
CA ALA A 37 -2.40 -10.66 9.41
C ALA A 37 -0.86 -10.59 9.37
N SER A 38 -0.22 -10.11 10.42
CA SER A 38 1.24 -10.01 10.53
C SER A 38 1.97 -11.36 10.48
N ALA A 39 1.34 -12.44 10.92
CA ALA A 39 1.96 -13.77 11.00
C ALA A 39 1.79 -14.61 9.71
N VAL A 40 0.92 -14.21 8.79
CA VAL A 40 0.53 -15.02 7.61
C VAL A 40 1.72 -15.48 6.77
N TYR A 41 2.71 -14.63 6.56
CA TYR A 41 3.92 -14.94 5.79
C TYR A 41 5.19 -14.98 6.66
N GLY A 42 5.05 -15.02 7.98
CA GLY A 42 6.19 -15.06 8.91
C GLY A 42 7.05 -13.80 8.98
N GLU A 43 6.58 -12.68 8.41
CA GLU A 43 7.33 -11.41 8.39
C GLU A 43 7.38 -10.76 9.79
N MET A 44 6.35 -10.98 10.62
CA MET A 44 6.26 -10.53 11.99
C MET A 44 5.46 -11.54 12.83
N LYS A 45 5.86 -11.77 14.08
CA LYS A 45 5.16 -12.74 14.96
C LYS A 45 3.77 -12.26 15.36
N SER A 46 3.63 -10.97 15.66
CA SER A 46 2.38 -10.37 16.08
C SER A 46 2.41 -8.83 15.88
N VAL A 47 1.24 -8.21 15.90
CA VAL A 47 1.13 -6.74 15.97
C VAL A 47 1.78 -6.17 17.24
N LYS A 48 1.73 -6.90 18.35
CA LYS A 48 2.38 -6.52 19.61
C LYS A 48 3.89 -6.41 19.45
N ASP A 49 4.50 -7.38 18.75
CA ASP A 49 5.94 -7.36 18.45
C ASP A 49 6.29 -6.24 17.47
N LEU A 50 5.42 -5.96 16.49
CA LEU A 50 5.60 -4.82 15.59
C LEU A 50 5.63 -3.51 16.37
N ILE A 51 4.64 -3.24 17.21
CA ILE A 51 4.60 -2.03 18.04
C ILE A 51 5.85 -1.91 18.92
N LYS A 52 6.23 -3.02 19.59
CA LYS A 52 7.46 -3.05 20.40
C LYS A 52 8.70 -2.70 19.59
N ARG A 53 8.80 -3.21 18.35
CA ARG A 53 9.92 -2.93 17.46
C ARG A 53 9.95 -1.46 17.01
N LEU A 54 8.80 -0.89 16.64
CA LEU A 54 8.68 0.51 16.25
C LEU A 54 9.01 1.46 17.40
N ASN A 55 8.53 1.15 18.60
CA ASN A 55 8.74 1.98 19.81
C ASN A 55 10.22 2.07 20.23
N LYS A 56 11.09 1.14 19.80
CA LYS A 56 12.56 1.26 19.99
C LYS A 56 13.13 2.53 19.35
N ASN A 57 12.46 3.08 18.35
CA ASN A 57 12.85 4.33 17.71
C ASN A 57 12.35 5.59 18.44
N ARG A 58 11.72 5.45 19.62
CA ARG A 58 11.15 6.56 20.41
C ARG A 58 10.09 7.35 19.65
N THR A 59 9.27 6.64 18.87
CA THR A 59 8.11 7.19 18.12
C THR A 59 6.81 6.66 18.73
N LYS A 60 5.72 7.41 18.55
CA LYS A 60 4.37 6.97 18.95
C LYS A 60 3.79 6.05 17.88
N ASN A 61 3.43 4.82 18.24
CA ASN A 61 2.89 3.84 17.31
C ASN A 61 1.67 3.15 17.92
N ILE A 62 0.53 3.21 17.21
CA ILE A 62 -0.74 2.65 17.69
C ILE A 62 -1.35 1.81 16.56
N PHE A 63 -1.88 0.66 16.92
CA PHE A 63 -2.61 -0.22 16.01
C PHE A 63 -4.13 0.05 16.11
N TYR A 64 -4.77 0.11 14.97
CA TYR A 64 -6.21 0.23 14.79
C TYR A 64 -6.69 -0.90 13.90
N LYS A 65 -7.56 -1.75 14.42
CA LYS A 65 -8.24 -2.77 13.63
C LYS A 65 -9.37 -2.09 12.86
N CYS A 66 -9.44 -2.31 11.54
CA CYS A 66 -10.45 -1.67 10.70
C CYS A 66 -10.65 -2.43 9.39
N ASP A 67 -11.89 -2.75 9.07
CA ASP A 67 -12.27 -3.15 7.72
C ASP A 67 -12.49 -1.88 6.86
N LEU A 68 -11.52 -1.59 6.01
CA LEU A 68 -11.55 -0.42 5.14
C LEU A 68 -12.56 -0.52 3.99
N THR A 69 -13.17 -1.68 3.76
CA THR A 69 -14.29 -1.82 2.81
C THR A 69 -15.58 -1.23 3.40
N ASN A 70 -15.66 -1.14 4.73
CA ASN A 70 -16.78 -0.51 5.44
C ASN A 70 -16.48 0.96 5.72
N PHE A 71 -17.17 1.87 5.01
CA PHE A 71 -16.92 3.31 5.17
C PHE A 71 -17.27 3.84 6.57
N LYS A 72 -18.31 3.34 7.23
CA LYS A 72 -18.68 3.81 8.59
C LYS A 72 -17.55 3.50 9.58
N GLU A 73 -17.01 2.29 9.52
CA GLU A 73 -15.88 1.86 10.35
C GLU A 73 -14.62 2.65 10.01
N THR A 74 -14.27 2.79 8.72
CA THR A 74 -13.15 3.60 8.26
C THR A 74 -13.22 5.03 8.78
N ASN A 75 -14.36 5.70 8.62
CA ASN A 75 -14.53 7.08 9.06
C ASN A 75 -14.43 7.24 10.58
N LYS A 76 -14.97 6.28 11.36
CA LYS A 76 -14.83 6.24 12.82
C LYS A 76 -13.36 6.10 13.22
N THR A 77 -12.66 5.13 12.65
CA THR A 77 -11.25 4.84 12.93
C THR A 77 -10.35 6.04 12.61
N PHE A 78 -10.55 6.71 11.46
CA PHE A 78 -9.73 7.87 11.10
C PHE A 78 -9.97 9.09 11.99
N LYS A 79 -11.20 9.28 12.50
CA LYS A 79 -11.47 10.28 13.53
C LYS A 79 -10.81 9.96 14.86
N GLU A 80 -10.76 8.70 15.25
CA GLU A 80 -10.06 8.21 16.44
C GLU A 80 -8.55 8.45 16.31
N ILE A 81 -7.95 8.08 15.17
CA ILE A 81 -6.54 8.38 14.87
C ILE A 81 -6.27 9.88 14.98
N PHE A 82 -7.13 10.71 14.40
CA PHE A 82 -6.97 12.17 14.49
C PHE A 82 -7.06 12.67 15.95
N LYS A 83 -7.95 12.10 16.76
CA LYS A 83 -8.04 12.41 18.19
C LYS A 83 -6.75 12.06 18.94
N ASP A 84 -6.16 10.89 18.63
CA ASP A 84 -4.96 10.39 19.32
C ASP A 84 -3.69 11.13 18.90
N PHE A 85 -3.56 11.44 17.61
CA PHE A 85 -2.36 12.08 17.05
C PHE A 85 -2.46 13.60 16.91
N LYS A 86 -3.68 14.21 17.04
CA LYS A 86 -4.01 15.64 16.92
C LYS A 86 -3.77 16.24 15.52
N LYS A 87 -2.92 15.66 14.72
CA LYS A 87 -2.59 16.06 13.34
C LYS A 87 -2.24 14.83 12.52
N ILE A 88 -2.59 14.85 11.23
CA ILE A 88 -2.19 13.81 10.26
C ILE A 88 -1.37 14.50 9.18
N ASP A 89 -0.05 14.27 9.18
CA ASP A 89 0.86 14.87 8.21
C ASP A 89 0.92 14.09 6.89
N GLY A 90 0.68 12.79 6.94
CA GLY A 90 0.62 11.97 5.75
C GLY A 90 -0.16 10.69 5.91
N CYS A 91 -0.53 10.11 4.76
CA CYS A 91 -1.20 8.83 4.68
C CYS A 91 -0.58 7.97 3.58
N ILE A 92 -0.43 6.67 3.85
CA ILE A 92 -0.01 5.66 2.88
C ILE A 92 -1.12 4.63 2.79
N PHE A 93 -1.88 4.67 1.70
CA PHE A 93 -2.97 3.73 1.44
C PHE A 93 -2.44 2.54 0.66
N ASN A 94 -1.98 1.55 1.41
CA ASN A 94 -1.31 0.36 0.91
C ASN A 94 -2.17 -0.91 1.02
N ALA A 95 -3.28 -0.88 1.75
CA ALA A 95 -4.18 -2.03 1.85
C ALA A 95 -4.62 -2.50 0.46
N GLY A 96 -4.51 -3.80 0.20
CA GLY A 96 -4.84 -4.40 -1.09
C GLY A 96 -4.03 -5.65 -1.41
N GLY A 97 -4.20 -6.13 -2.62
CA GLY A 97 -3.50 -7.28 -3.18
C GLY A 97 -4.40 -8.11 -4.09
N ASP A 98 -3.78 -8.90 -4.94
CA ASP A 98 -4.45 -9.87 -5.83
C ASP A 98 -4.71 -11.16 -5.04
N VAL A 99 -5.78 -11.16 -4.24
CA VAL A 99 -6.15 -12.27 -3.34
C VAL A 99 -7.63 -12.52 -3.43
N SER A 100 -8.00 -13.77 -3.72
CA SER A 100 -9.36 -14.28 -3.68
C SER A 100 -9.83 -14.63 -2.25
N GLY A 101 -11.10 -14.92 -2.12
CA GLY A 101 -11.72 -15.37 -0.88
C GLY A 101 -11.99 -14.24 0.12
N GLN A 102 -12.90 -14.50 1.05
CA GLN A 102 -13.43 -13.51 2.01
C GLN A 102 -12.73 -13.52 3.37
N SER A 103 -11.58 -14.21 3.50
CA SER A 103 -10.87 -14.27 4.78
C SER A 103 -10.54 -12.87 5.31
N ILE A 104 -10.91 -12.59 6.54
CA ILE A 104 -10.55 -11.34 7.23
C ILE A 104 -9.04 -11.19 7.45
N LYS A 105 -8.28 -12.27 7.36
CA LYS A 105 -6.81 -12.25 7.39
C LYS A 105 -6.22 -11.88 6.03
N ALA A 106 -7.03 -11.87 4.97
CA ALA A 106 -6.61 -11.73 3.59
C ALA A 106 -5.43 -12.66 3.24
N ASP A 107 -5.49 -13.91 3.72
CA ASP A 107 -4.47 -14.94 3.58
C ASP A 107 -4.71 -15.88 2.40
N GLY A 108 -5.75 -15.62 1.60
CA GLY A 108 -6.08 -16.38 0.40
C GLY A 108 -4.98 -16.29 -0.67
N SER A 109 -5.01 -17.23 -1.60
CA SER A 109 -4.17 -17.24 -2.80
C SER A 109 -4.72 -16.33 -3.89
N LYS A 110 -3.99 -16.18 -4.99
CA LYS A 110 -4.55 -15.60 -6.22
C LYS A 110 -5.73 -16.45 -6.71
N PRO A 111 -6.71 -15.85 -7.40
CA PRO A 111 -7.77 -16.62 -8.04
C PRO A 111 -7.19 -17.71 -8.94
N LYS A 112 -7.80 -18.89 -8.96
CA LYS A 112 -7.38 -19.99 -9.83
C LYS A 112 -7.47 -19.60 -11.30
N LEU A 113 -8.55 -18.91 -11.66
CA LEU A 113 -8.76 -18.33 -12.98
C LEU A 113 -8.69 -16.80 -12.78
N ASN A 114 -7.67 -16.17 -13.31
CA ASN A 114 -7.39 -14.74 -13.12
C ASN A 114 -7.38 -13.96 -14.45
N ASP A 115 -7.97 -14.57 -15.48
CA ASP A 115 -8.29 -13.99 -16.78
C ASP A 115 -9.79 -13.66 -16.86
N LEU A 116 -10.38 -13.58 -18.05
CA LEU A 116 -11.82 -13.32 -18.24
C LEU A 116 -12.74 -14.40 -17.67
N ARG A 117 -12.21 -15.54 -17.22
CA ARG A 117 -12.96 -16.62 -16.56
C ARG A 117 -13.01 -16.44 -15.03
N ILE A 118 -12.47 -15.35 -14.50
CA ILE A 118 -12.56 -15.05 -13.05
C ILE A 118 -14.02 -14.98 -12.63
N SER A 119 -14.37 -15.52 -11.47
CA SER A 119 -15.73 -15.43 -10.96
C SER A 119 -16.13 -13.98 -10.64
N PRO A 120 -17.40 -13.60 -10.79
CA PRO A 120 -17.91 -12.30 -10.36
C PRO A 120 -17.56 -11.99 -8.89
N GLU A 121 -17.64 -12.99 -8.03
CA GLU A 121 -17.36 -12.87 -6.59
C GLU A 121 -15.88 -12.55 -6.32
N ASP A 122 -14.95 -13.25 -6.97
CA ASP A 122 -13.51 -12.97 -6.84
C ASP A 122 -13.16 -11.62 -7.45
N ASN A 123 -13.78 -11.24 -8.57
CA ASN A 123 -13.62 -9.91 -9.16
C ASN A 123 -14.05 -8.81 -8.17
N GLU A 124 -15.22 -8.95 -7.56
CA GLU A 124 -15.73 -8.00 -6.57
C GLU A 124 -14.80 -7.90 -5.36
N ILE A 125 -14.35 -9.03 -4.82
CA ILE A 125 -13.42 -9.08 -3.69
C ILE A 125 -12.13 -8.34 -4.01
N ILE A 126 -11.55 -8.55 -5.20
CA ILE A 126 -10.31 -7.89 -5.61
C ILE A 126 -10.52 -6.38 -5.78
N MET A 127 -11.63 -5.98 -6.40
CA MET A 127 -11.99 -4.56 -6.54
C MET A 127 -12.17 -3.90 -5.17
N ASN A 128 -12.91 -4.53 -4.27
CA ASN A 128 -13.17 -4.00 -2.94
C ASN A 128 -11.87 -3.89 -2.11
N ARG A 129 -11.01 -4.88 -2.14
CA ARG A 129 -9.73 -4.88 -1.42
C ARG A 129 -8.75 -3.82 -1.90
N ASN A 130 -8.79 -3.46 -3.17
CA ASN A 130 -7.82 -2.52 -3.74
C ASN A 130 -8.40 -1.12 -3.92
N TYR A 131 -9.51 -1.00 -4.67
CA TYR A 131 -10.10 0.30 -4.98
C TYR A 131 -10.95 0.85 -3.84
N LEU A 132 -11.92 0.06 -3.33
CA LEU A 132 -12.87 0.54 -2.34
C LEU A 132 -12.17 0.89 -1.02
N THR A 133 -11.21 0.10 -0.56
CA THR A 133 -10.40 0.41 0.64
C THR A 133 -9.64 1.73 0.49
N CYS A 134 -9.04 1.97 -0.67
CA CYS A 134 -8.33 3.21 -0.98
C CYS A 134 -9.30 4.40 -1.04
N PHE A 135 -10.42 4.26 -1.74
CA PHE A 135 -11.46 5.28 -1.86
C PHE A 135 -12.03 5.69 -0.49
N ASN A 136 -12.41 4.71 0.34
CA ASN A 136 -12.93 4.96 1.68
C ASN A 136 -11.91 5.66 2.57
N SER A 137 -10.64 5.25 2.49
CA SER A 137 -9.54 5.87 3.25
C SER A 137 -9.33 7.33 2.84
N ILE A 138 -9.31 7.64 1.54
CA ILE A 138 -9.24 9.02 1.04
C ILE A 138 -10.45 9.82 1.51
N LYS A 139 -11.66 9.26 1.35
CA LYS A 139 -12.91 9.91 1.74
C LYS A 139 -12.95 10.26 3.23
N ALA A 140 -12.36 9.41 4.08
CA ALA A 140 -12.30 9.62 5.53
C ALA A 140 -11.26 10.68 5.92
N VAL A 141 -10.07 10.68 5.29
CA VAL A 141 -8.99 11.61 5.66
C VAL A 141 -9.13 13.00 5.03
N ALA A 142 -9.71 13.10 3.84
CA ALA A 142 -9.79 14.35 3.08
C ALA A 142 -10.42 15.53 3.86
N PRO A 143 -11.53 15.38 4.60
CA PRO A 143 -12.08 16.46 5.41
C PRO A 143 -11.11 16.96 6.49
N LEU A 144 -10.35 16.05 7.11
CA LEU A 144 -9.37 16.36 8.15
C LEU A 144 -8.21 17.17 7.57
N MET A 145 -7.62 16.71 6.45
CA MET A 145 -6.52 17.40 5.77
C MET A 145 -6.96 18.75 5.16
N LYS A 146 -8.20 18.84 4.63
CA LYS A 146 -8.77 20.12 4.18
C LYS A 146 -8.83 21.15 5.31
N LYS A 147 -9.27 20.74 6.51
CA LYS A 147 -9.29 21.60 7.69
C LYS A 147 -7.88 22.00 8.14
N GLN A 148 -6.91 21.09 8.08
CA GLN A 148 -5.51 21.36 8.41
C GLN A 148 -4.82 22.26 7.37
N ARG A 149 -5.32 22.32 6.13
CA ARG A 149 -4.69 22.95 4.95
C ARG A 149 -3.26 22.43 4.69
N SER A 150 -3.05 21.18 4.98
CA SER A 150 -1.75 20.49 4.76
C SER A 150 -1.94 18.98 4.81
N GLY A 151 -1.06 18.26 4.13
CA GLY A 151 -0.98 16.80 4.16
C GLY A 151 -0.37 16.21 2.89
N SER A 152 0.09 14.98 2.97
CA SER A 152 0.58 14.20 1.83
C SER A 152 -0.11 12.84 1.82
N VAL A 153 -0.81 12.52 0.74
CA VAL A 153 -1.47 11.22 0.53
C VAL A 153 -0.69 10.44 -0.51
N ILE A 154 -0.34 9.21 -0.18
CA ILE A 154 0.32 8.28 -1.08
C ILE A 154 -0.57 7.05 -1.22
N THR A 155 -0.98 6.75 -2.43
CA THR A 155 -1.72 5.52 -2.77
C THR A 155 -0.78 4.48 -3.34
N THR A 156 -1.18 3.22 -3.33
CA THR A 156 -0.40 2.11 -3.90
C THR A 156 -1.12 1.52 -5.11
N SER A 157 -0.68 1.91 -6.30
CA SER A 157 -1.06 1.32 -7.58
C SER A 157 -0.18 0.09 -7.88
N SER A 158 0.10 -0.18 -9.13
CA SER A 158 0.99 -1.25 -9.62
C SER A 158 1.47 -0.91 -11.01
N VAL A 159 2.57 -1.48 -11.46
CA VAL A 159 2.99 -1.42 -12.87
C VAL A 159 1.93 -2.03 -13.80
N THR A 160 1.14 -2.99 -13.31
CA THR A 160 0.04 -3.61 -14.07
C THR A 160 -1.13 -2.65 -14.36
N ALA A 161 -1.18 -1.50 -13.70
CA ALA A 161 -2.23 -0.50 -13.90
C ALA A 161 -2.20 0.18 -15.29
N ASN A 162 -1.07 0.14 -15.96
CA ASN A 162 -0.83 0.88 -17.21
C ASN A 162 -0.45 -0.02 -18.39
N GLN A 163 -0.61 -1.34 -18.23
CA GLN A 163 -0.31 -2.32 -19.27
C GLN A 163 -1.39 -3.41 -19.30
N GLY A 164 -1.61 -4.02 -20.48
CA GLY A 164 -2.43 -5.22 -20.58
C GLY A 164 -1.74 -6.39 -19.87
N VAL A 165 -2.46 -7.04 -18.98
CA VAL A 165 -2.00 -8.26 -18.30
C VAL A 165 -3.08 -9.32 -18.45
N GLU A 166 -2.79 -10.37 -19.21
CA GLU A 166 -3.75 -11.46 -19.50
C GLU A 166 -4.21 -12.16 -18.21
N LEU A 167 -3.26 -12.44 -17.32
CA LEU A 167 -3.53 -12.97 -15.98
C LEU A 167 -3.43 -11.83 -14.97
N GLU A 168 -4.44 -11.62 -14.15
CA GLU A 168 -4.60 -10.52 -13.16
C GLU A 168 -5.51 -9.37 -13.67
N ILE A 169 -6.51 -9.68 -14.50
CA ILE A 169 -7.41 -8.66 -15.10
C ILE A 169 -8.07 -7.80 -14.02
N SER A 170 -8.75 -8.40 -13.03
CA SER A 170 -9.43 -7.66 -11.96
C SER A 170 -8.48 -6.81 -11.14
N TYR A 171 -7.29 -7.35 -10.84
CA TYR A 171 -6.27 -6.62 -10.09
C TYR A 171 -5.73 -5.42 -10.89
N SER A 172 -5.42 -5.61 -12.16
CA SER A 172 -4.93 -4.54 -13.05
C SER A 172 -5.95 -3.41 -13.16
N VAL A 173 -7.22 -3.75 -13.36
CA VAL A 173 -8.33 -2.78 -13.41
C VAL A 173 -8.45 -2.04 -12.07
N ALA A 174 -8.42 -2.74 -10.94
CA ALA A 174 -8.50 -2.11 -9.63
C ALA A 174 -7.31 -1.15 -9.38
N LYS A 175 -6.11 -1.51 -9.82
CA LYS A 175 -4.91 -0.66 -9.69
C LYS A 175 -4.92 0.53 -10.66
N SER A 176 -5.53 0.38 -11.84
CA SER A 176 -5.81 1.49 -12.76
C SER A 176 -6.82 2.46 -12.14
N ALA A 177 -7.87 1.94 -11.50
CA ALA A 177 -8.84 2.74 -10.77
C ALA A 177 -8.19 3.55 -9.62
N VAL A 178 -7.24 2.96 -8.86
CA VAL A 178 -6.46 3.66 -7.83
C VAL A 178 -5.59 4.76 -8.45
N ALA A 179 -4.94 4.49 -9.58
CA ALA A 179 -4.13 5.49 -10.28
C ALA A 179 -4.98 6.70 -10.73
N GLN A 180 -6.15 6.44 -11.30
CA GLN A 180 -7.07 7.50 -11.71
C GLN A 180 -7.68 8.25 -10.52
N LEU A 181 -8.05 7.53 -9.45
CA LEU A 181 -8.51 8.12 -8.19
C LEU A 181 -7.47 9.10 -7.61
N THR A 182 -6.18 8.74 -7.69
CA THR A 182 -5.07 9.61 -7.26
C THR A 182 -5.08 10.93 -8.01
N ARG A 183 -5.15 10.91 -9.35
CA ARG A 183 -5.17 12.13 -10.20
C ARG A 183 -6.36 13.02 -9.87
N SER A 184 -7.56 12.45 -9.80
CA SER A 184 -8.79 13.17 -9.51
C SER A 184 -8.79 13.77 -8.10
N THR A 185 -8.28 13.03 -7.11
CA THR A 185 -8.15 13.51 -5.74
C THR A 185 -7.11 14.61 -5.61
N ALA A 186 -5.99 14.52 -6.32
CA ALA A 186 -4.96 15.55 -6.35
C ALA A 186 -5.54 16.90 -6.80
N LEU A 187 -6.30 16.91 -7.90
CA LEU A 187 -7.00 18.12 -8.36
C LEU A 187 -7.97 18.67 -7.33
N SER A 188 -8.74 17.80 -6.66
CA SER A 188 -9.71 18.20 -5.64
C SER A 188 -9.05 18.81 -4.39
N LEU A 189 -7.88 18.32 -4.00
CA LEU A 189 -7.24 18.67 -2.73
C LEU A 189 -6.14 19.75 -2.85
N ARG A 190 -5.63 20.04 -4.06
CA ARG A 190 -4.52 21.00 -4.28
C ARG A 190 -4.77 22.38 -3.65
N LYS A 191 -6.00 22.91 -3.74
CA LYS A 191 -6.35 24.23 -3.19
C LYS A 191 -6.32 24.28 -1.64
N TYR A 192 -6.17 23.13 -1.01
CA TYR A 192 -6.02 23.00 0.44
C TYR A 192 -4.58 22.71 0.86
N GLY A 193 -3.60 22.77 -0.07
CA GLY A 193 -2.20 22.49 0.22
C GLY A 193 -1.92 21.01 0.50
N VAL A 194 -2.74 20.10 -0.02
CA VAL A 194 -2.58 18.64 0.14
C VAL A 194 -2.08 18.03 -1.15
N THR A 195 -0.96 17.33 -1.10
CA THR A 195 -0.44 16.54 -2.22
C THR A 195 -1.04 15.14 -2.22
N VAL A 196 -1.30 14.60 -3.42
CA VAL A 196 -1.79 13.23 -3.57
C VAL A 196 -1.03 12.58 -4.72
N ASN A 197 -0.24 11.55 -4.41
CA ASN A 197 0.55 10.82 -5.39
C ASN A 197 0.34 9.31 -5.24
N SER A 198 0.77 8.54 -6.21
CA SER A 198 0.75 7.09 -6.18
C SER A 198 2.15 6.52 -6.43
N ILE A 199 2.48 5.45 -5.74
CA ILE A 199 3.56 4.56 -6.15
C ILE A 199 3.00 3.41 -6.97
N ALA A 200 3.73 2.97 -7.99
CA ALA A 200 3.42 1.79 -8.81
C ALA A 200 4.60 0.82 -8.76
N PRO A 201 4.64 -0.05 -7.72
CA PRO A 201 5.72 -1.04 -7.58
C PRO A 201 5.69 -2.09 -8.68
N GLY A 202 6.87 -2.54 -9.11
CA GLY A 202 7.09 -3.78 -9.83
C GLY A 202 7.13 -4.99 -8.90
N GLY A 203 7.62 -6.13 -9.39
CA GLY A 203 7.83 -7.33 -8.60
C GLY A 203 8.73 -7.03 -7.39
N THR A 204 8.17 -7.12 -6.17
CA THR A 204 8.85 -6.74 -4.93
C THR A 204 8.92 -7.93 -3.97
N LYS A 205 10.07 -8.19 -3.36
CA LYS A 205 10.34 -9.30 -2.45
C LYS A 205 9.61 -9.17 -1.11
N THR A 206 8.29 -9.22 -1.13
CA THR A 206 7.44 -9.37 0.06
C THR A 206 7.27 -10.84 0.41
N GLY A 207 6.87 -11.16 1.64
CA GLY A 207 6.57 -12.54 2.05
C GLY A 207 5.55 -13.21 1.12
N ARG A 208 4.54 -12.45 0.67
CA ARG A 208 3.57 -12.92 -0.31
C ARG A 208 4.19 -13.23 -1.67
N PHE A 209 5.02 -12.31 -2.22
CA PHE A 209 5.72 -12.54 -3.48
C PHE A 209 6.57 -13.83 -3.39
N LEU A 210 7.32 -13.97 -2.30
CA LEU A 210 8.15 -15.15 -2.08
C LEU A 210 7.33 -16.43 -1.96
N SER A 211 6.13 -16.38 -1.35
CA SER A 211 5.23 -17.55 -1.31
C SER A 211 4.76 -17.96 -2.71
N THR A 212 4.35 -17.01 -3.56
CA THR A 212 3.93 -17.32 -4.94
C THR A 212 5.07 -17.82 -5.82
N VAL A 213 6.31 -17.41 -5.55
CA VAL A 213 7.49 -17.89 -6.30
C VAL A 213 7.83 -19.34 -5.94
N LYS A 214 7.56 -19.79 -4.71
CA LYS A 214 7.78 -21.20 -4.32
C LYS A 214 6.98 -22.18 -5.16
N ASP A 215 5.81 -21.78 -5.63
CA ASP A 215 4.91 -22.62 -6.43
C ASP A 215 5.30 -22.67 -7.93
N ARG A 216 6.31 -21.88 -8.35
CA ARG A 216 6.80 -21.83 -9.73
C ARG A 216 7.81 -22.95 -10.01
N SER A 217 8.01 -23.25 -11.30
CA SER A 217 9.04 -24.19 -11.75
C SER A 217 10.44 -23.78 -11.25
N LYS A 218 11.34 -24.76 -11.11
CA LYS A 218 12.74 -24.49 -10.73
C LYS A 218 13.41 -23.49 -11.68
N LYS A 219 13.18 -23.64 -12.98
CA LYS A 219 13.70 -22.75 -14.03
C LYS A 219 13.22 -21.31 -13.86
N ASP A 220 11.92 -21.10 -13.56
CA ASP A 220 11.37 -19.77 -13.36
C ASP A 220 11.90 -19.12 -12.06
N ARG A 221 12.06 -19.91 -10.99
CA ARG A 221 12.69 -19.44 -9.75
C ARG A 221 14.12 -18.99 -9.97
N GLU A 222 14.93 -19.79 -10.69
CA GLU A 222 16.31 -19.46 -11.03
C GLU A 222 16.38 -18.19 -11.87
N LYS A 223 15.48 -18.01 -12.84
CA LYS A 223 15.39 -16.79 -13.65
C LYS A 223 15.07 -15.55 -12.81
N ILE A 224 14.14 -15.67 -11.84
CA ILE A 224 13.76 -14.56 -10.96
C ILE A 224 14.90 -14.16 -10.01
N PHE A 225 15.67 -15.13 -9.52
CA PHE A 225 16.73 -14.92 -8.53
C PHE A 225 18.13 -15.06 -9.10
N SER A 226 18.29 -15.21 -10.42
CA SER A 226 19.61 -15.24 -11.04
C SER A 226 20.41 -14.01 -10.62
N LYS A 227 21.74 -14.18 -10.46
CA LYS A 227 22.63 -13.04 -10.21
C LYS A 227 22.50 -12.08 -11.39
N ALA A 228 21.72 -11.05 -11.19
CA ALA A 228 21.51 -10.03 -12.19
C ALA A 228 22.83 -9.28 -12.42
N SER A 229 23.19 -9.05 -13.68
CA SER A 229 24.35 -8.22 -14.07
C SER A 229 24.20 -6.75 -13.64
N SER A 230 23.00 -6.34 -13.26
CA SER A 230 22.66 -5.01 -12.79
C SER A 230 21.66 -5.06 -11.63
N LYS A 231 21.77 -4.10 -10.70
CA LYS A 231 20.79 -3.92 -9.60
C LYS A 231 19.36 -3.69 -10.09
N LEU A 232 19.18 -3.21 -11.31
CA LEU A 232 17.86 -2.92 -11.89
C LEU A 232 17.16 -4.18 -12.41
N LEU A 233 17.88 -5.27 -12.65
CA LEU A 233 17.33 -6.51 -13.22
C LEU A 233 16.79 -7.48 -12.15
N ARG A 234 16.90 -7.16 -10.87
CA ARG A 234 16.35 -7.97 -9.77
C ARG A 234 14.92 -7.56 -9.42
N PRO A 235 14.14 -8.42 -8.77
CA PRO A 235 12.95 -7.95 -8.05
C PRO A 235 13.34 -6.89 -7.01
N ALA A 236 12.49 -5.86 -6.84
CA ALA A 236 12.75 -4.78 -5.91
C ALA A 236 12.85 -5.30 -4.46
N GLU A 237 13.78 -4.75 -3.69
CA GLU A 237 13.75 -4.84 -2.24
C GLU A 237 12.67 -3.89 -1.70
N MET A 238 12.05 -4.24 -0.58
CA MET A 238 10.99 -3.39 -0.02
C MET A 238 11.47 -1.96 0.30
N ASN A 239 12.77 -1.80 0.61
CA ASN A 239 13.36 -0.47 0.86
C ASN A 239 13.46 0.39 -0.41
N ASP A 240 13.57 -0.21 -1.61
CA ASP A 240 13.54 0.56 -2.86
C ASP A 240 12.21 1.33 -2.97
N ILE A 241 11.12 0.71 -2.53
CA ILE A 241 9.79 1.31 -2.55
C ILE A 241 9.62 2.29 -1.39
N SER A 242 10.05 1.92 -0.17
CA SER A 242 9.89 2.78 1.02
C SER A 242 10.70 4.08 0.93
N GLY A 243 11.83 4.08 0.23
CA GLY A 243 12.61 5.29 -0.02
C GLY A 243 11.84 6.32 -0.86
N VAL A 244 11.11 5.88 -1.89
CA VAL A 244 10.24 6.76 -2.69
C VAL A 244 9.07 7.28 -1.85
N VAL A 245 8.47 6.43 -1.01
CA VAL A 245 7.40 6.84 -0.08
C VAL A 245 7.91 7.91 0.89
N SER A 246 9.08 7.72 1.49
CA SER A 246 9.71 8.70 2.38
C SER A 246 9.97 10.04 1.67
N PHE A 247 10.50 10.00 0.44
CA PHE A 247 10.67 11.20 -0.38
C PHE A 247 9.34 11.94 -0.60
N LEU A 248 8.27 11.23 -0.98
CA LEU A 248 6.96 11.83 -1.23
C LEU A 248 6.28 12.41 0.03
N LEU A 249 6.64 11.95 1.23
CA LEU A 249 6.22 12.51 2.52
C LEU A 249 7.06 13.71 2.97
N SER A 250 8.18 13.98 2.31
CA SER A 250 9.09 15.05 2.66
C SER A 250 8.71 16.39 2.01
N GLU A 251 9.26 17.48 2.53
CA GLU A 251 9.10 18.82 1.94
C GLU A 251 9.72 18.92 0.52
N LYS A 252 10.68 18.04 0.19
CA LYS A 252 11.31 17.98 -1.13
C LYS A 252 10.33 17.61 -2.24
N ALA A 253 9.19 16.96 -1.90
CA ALA A 253 8.14 16.59 -2.82
C ALA A 253 6.91 17.53 -2.74
N SER A 254 7.01 18.67 -2.07
CA SER A 254 5.86 19.59 -1.82
C SER A 254 5.18 20.12 -3.08
N TYR A 255 5.87 20.12 -4.22
CA TYR A 255 5.33 20.57 -5.52
C TYR A 255 4.98 19.40 -6.46
N ILE A 256 5.03 18.15 -5.96
CA ILE A 256 4.67 16.94 -6.71
C ILE A 256 3.27 16.49 -6.27
N SER A 257 2.30 16.51 -7.19
CA SER A 257 0.94 16.05 -6.93
C SER A 257 0.28 15.52 -8.21
N GLY A 258 -0.54 14.48 -8.08
CA GLY A 258 -1.23 13.82 -9.19
C GLY A 258 -0.37 12.81 -9.95
N GLN A 259 0.84 12.50 -9.46
CA GLN A 259 1.76 11.61 -10.14
C GLN A 259 1.57 10.14 -9.73
N VAL A 260 1.81 9.25 -10.71
CA VAL A 260 1.93 7.81 -10.49
C VAL A 260 3.38 7.44 -10.77
N ILE A 261 4.16 7.19 -9.73
CA ILE A 261 5.60 6.95 -9.83
C ILE A 261 5.87 5.46 -9.87
N ARG A 262 6.38 4.97 -10.99
CA ARG A 262 6.83 3.57 -11.11
C ARG A 262 8.12 3.34 -10.33
N VAL A 263 8.16 2.24 -9.60
CA VAL A 263 9.34 1.80 -8.85
C VAL A 263 9.58 0.33 -9.20
N ASP A 264 10.14 0.10 -10.37
CA ASP A 264 10.21 -1.21 -11.03
C ASP A 264 11.55 -1.53 -11.70
N GLY A 265 12.58 -0.72 -11.46
CA GLY A 265 13.90 -0.90 -12.07
C GLY A 265 13.91 -0.65 -13.59
N GLY A 266 12.90 0.04 -14.14
CA GLY A 266 12.77 0.29 -15.58
C GLY A 266 12.18 -0.89 -16.37
N GLN A 267 11.58 -1.86 -15.66
CA GLN A 267 10.97 -3.04 -16.29
C GLN A 267 9.81 -2.70 -17.23
N SER A 268 9.05 -1.64 -16.92
CA SER A 268 7.86 -1.23 -17.65
C SER A 268 8.02 0.21 -18.16
N PRO A 269 8.79 0.46 -19.21
CA PRO A 269 9.14 1.82 -19.66
C PRO A 269 8.03 2.52 -20.47
N TYR A 270 6.80 2.04 -20.42
CA TYR A 270 5.67 2.62 -21.15
C TYR A 270 5.21 3.95 -20.55
N PRO A 271 4.62 4.87 -21.35
CA PRO A 271 3.97 6.07 -20.82
C PRO A 271 2.90 5.75 -19.79
N ILE A 272 2.70 6.65 -18.81
CA ILE A 272 1.69 6.52 -17.77
C ILE A 272 0.42 7.25 -18.18
#